data_2abb6f83fe6e3f9e81ea575bebd406e1
#
_entry.id   2abb6f83fe6e3f9e81ea575bebd406e1
#
_cell.length_a   1.000
_cell.length_b   1.000
_cell.length_c   1.000
_cell.angle_alpha   90.00
_cell.angle_beta   90.00
_cell.angle_gamma   90.00
#
_symmetry.space_group_name_H-M   'P 1'
#
loop_
_entity.id
_entity.type
_entity.pdbx_description
1 polymer ?
#
loop_
_entity_poly.entity_id
_entity_poly.type
_entity_poly.pdbx_seq_one_letter_code
_entity_poly.pdbx_strand_id
1 'polypeptide(L)'
;MINKTIAKEYIDTLGQFPDYQISIYDNHAKEICSTSNTKKYFSNIELENFLYSQESVSECKKGTLNCVLVRIYEDNITSCFISIAGVDNNLLPIATALKMSLEIRLKYDQIQSEEKETLTINEQLIKELVSDSIQVSKIFELCEQSNHSMEIERKMIMLIPDDLSSIDALANMNLYYDSKEDIVGRLGQQLIVLKDMTRATGSEKDYIKVYLDFLIKNTSFRGKALVAYTSKTYDKVKFAYQSLTWLKKYASTHNPSALTLFFNDYIDIYCIAAIPFDILQNLFSSYTFDKETAKEFIVTTDALIRNNYNIVRSSKELFVHKNTLMYRLTKIKNKFDIDPVNSKSDRSFIKIYNYYLKQRIEGKGGSTDERN
;
A
#
# COMPACT_ATOMS: atom_id res chain seq x y z
N MET A 1 16.87 0.93 -24.85
CA MET A 1 17.25 -0.37 -25.48
C MET A 1 16.78 -1.49 -24.57
N ILE A 2 16.02 -2.44 -25.10
CA ILE A 2 15.43 -3.49 -24.26
C ILE A 2 16.49 -4.32 -23.51
N ASN A 3 16.27 -4.51 -22.22
CA ASN A 3 17.11 -5.37 -21.39
C ASN A 3 16.86 -6.85 -21.76
N LYS A 4 17.94 -7.62 -21.97
CA LYS A 4 17.88 -9.03 -22.35
C LYS A 4 17.11 -9.90 -21.35
N THR A 5 17.16 -9.54 -20.06
CA THR A 5 16.42 -10.24 -19.01
C THR A 5 14.91 -10.02 -19.15
N ILE A 6 14.47 -8.78 -19.40
CA ILE A 6 13.05 -8.42 -19.60
C ILE A 6 12.50 -9.12 -20.84
N ALA A 7 13.27 -9.10 -21.95
CA ALA A 7 12.85 -9.77 -23.17
C ALA A 7 12.67 -11.28 -22.96
N LYS A 8 13.59 -11.91 -22.19
CA LYS A 8 13.52 -13.34 -21.89
C LYS A 8 12.32 -13.70 -21.02
N GLU A 9 12.13 -12.98 -19.91
CA GLU A 9 10.96 -13.17 -19.01
C GLU A 9 9.65 -13.00 -19.79
N TYR A 10 9.59 -12.01 -20.69
CA TYR A 10 8.41 -11.78 -21.51
C TYR A 10 8.14 -12.96 -22.46
N ILE A 11 9.16 -13.45 -23.18
CA ILE A 11 9.05 -14.62 -24.04
C ILE A 11 8.69 -15.89 -23.27
N ASP A 12 9.27 -16.11 -22.10
CA ASP A 12 8.96 -17.27 -21.23
C ASP A 12 7.47 -17.28 -20.84
N THR A 13 6.89 -16.11 -20.58
CA THR A 13 5.44 -15.96 -20.29
C THR A 13 4.60 -16.32 -21.54
N LEU A 14 5.09 -16.00 -22.74
CA LEU A 14 4.39 -16.26 -24.00
C LEU A 14 4.59 -17.70 -24.50
N GLY A 15 5.53 -18.45 -23.96
CA GLY A 15 5.72 -19.87 -24.27
C GLY A 15 4.52 -20.77 -23.98
N GLN A 16 3.51 -20.24 -23.30
CA GLN A 16 2.20 -20.90 -23.06
C GLN A 16 1.29 -20.94 -24.33
N PHE A 17 1.66 -20.23 -25.39
CA PHE A 17 0.92 -20.18 -26.66
C PHE A 17 1.65 -20.97 -27.77
N PRO A 18 1.50 -22.32 -27.80
CA PRO A 18 2.28 -23.17 -28.70
C PRO A 18 1.98 -22.97 -30.19
N ASP A 19 0.83 -22.38 -30.53
CA ASP A 19 0.38 -22.17 -31.88
C ASP A 19 1.10 -21.00 -32.62
N TYR A 20 1.83 -20.19 -31.82
CA TYR A 20 2.54 -19.03 -32.36
C TYR A 20 4.04 -19.13 -32.07
N GLN A 21 4.81 -18.79 -33.06
CA GLN A 21 6.25 -18.53 -32.85
C GLN A 21 6.46 -17.02 -32.73
N ILE A 22 7.00 -16.60 -31.60
CA ILE A 22 7.25 -15.20 -31.29
C ILE A 22 8.73 -15.00 -31.06
N SER A 23 9.33 -13.97 -31.71
CA SER A 23 10.73 -13.60 -31.52
C SER A 23 10.86 -12.11 -31.27
N ILE A 24 11.82 -11.73 -30.43
CA ILE A 24 12.17 -10.33 -30.17
C ILE A 24 13.56 -10.05 -30.72
N TYR A 25 13.68 -8.93 -31.44
CA TYR A 25 14.91 -8.44 -32.05
C TYR A 25 15.28 -7.08 -31.46
N ASP A 26 16.58 -6.83 -31.31
CA ASP A 26 17.07 -5.51 -30.90
C ASP A 26 16.92 -4.45 -32.02
N ASN A 27 17.29 -3.22 -31.72
CA ASN A 27 17.29 -2.11 -32.65
C ASN A 27 18.40 -2.21 -33.76
N HIS A 28 19.16 -3.30 -33.77
CA HIS A 28 20.13 -3.67 -34.81
C HIS A 28 19.69 -4.92 -35.59
N ALA A 29 18.40 -5.29 -35.49
CA ALA A 29 17.81 -6.46 -36.13
C ALA A 29 18.44 -7.81 -35.67
N LYS A 30 19.10 -7.85 -34.52
CA LYS A 30 19.64 -9.07 -33.94
C LYS A 30 18.63 -9.71 -32.99
N GLU A 31 18.40 -11.00 -33.17
CA GLU A 31 17.48 -11.75 -32.28
C GLU A 31 18.02 -11.80 -30.85
N ILE A 32 17.17 -11.38 -29.91
CA ILE A 32 17.45 -11.41 -28.45
C ILE A 32 16.97 -12.74 -27.87
N CYS A 33 15.72 -13.13 -28.17
CA CYS A 33 15.08 -14.35 -27.70
C CYS A 33 13.88 -14.74 -28.57
N SER A 34 13.47 -16.02 -28.47
CA SER A 34 12.35 -16.58 -29.23
C SER A 34 11.66 -17.68 -28.42
N THR A 35 10.36 -17.90 -28.64
CA THR A 35 9.59 -19.04 -28.08
C THR A 35 10.02 -20.39 -28.68
N SER A 36 10.71 -20.41 -29.82
CA SER A 36 11.17 -21.62 -30.50
C SER A 36 12.57 -21.40 -31.10
N ASN A 37 13.49 -22.32 -30.86
CA ASN A 37 14.87 -22.25 -31.33
C ASN A 37 15.07 -22.73 -32.77
N THR A 38 14.01 -23.11 -33.52
CA THR A 38 14.19 -23.97 -34.69
C THR A 38 14.01 -23.29 -36.05
N LYS A 39 13.34 -22.14 -36.20
CA LYS A 39 13.19 -21.48 -37.50
C LYS A 39 13.12 -19.96 -37.39
N LYS A 40 13.96 -19.27 -38.14
CA LYS A 40 13.82 -17.82 -38.40
C LYS A 40 12.90 -17.60 -39.59
N TYR A 41 11.80 -16.88 -39.38
CA TYR A 41 10.85 -16.58 -40.45
C TYR A 41 11.20 -15.29 -41.21
N PHE A 42 11.97 -14.40 -40.62
CA PHE A 42 12.48 -13.21 -41.28
C PHE A 42 13.98 -13.35 -41.53
N SER A 43 14.43 -13.09 -42.74
CA SER A 43 15.83 -12.98 -43.08
C SER A 43 16.43 -11.69 -42.52
N ASN A 44 17.75 -11.65 -42.33
CA ASN A 44 18.42 -10.44 -41.86
C ASN A 44 18.12 -9.23 -42.77
N ILE A 45 18.03 -9.45 -44.08
CA ILE A 45 17.73 -8.41 -45.06
C ILE A 45 16.31 -7.84 -44.87
N GLU A 46 15.32 -8.69 -44.58
CA GLU A 46 13.95 -8.24 -44.33
C GLU A 46 13.85 -7.46 -43.02
N LEU A 47 14.57 -7.89 -41.98
CA LEU A 47 14.62 -7.19 -40.71
C LEU A 47 15.34 -5.82 -40.84
N GLU A 48 16.44 -5.77 -41.60
CA GLU A 48 17.17 -4.53 -41.86
C GLU A 48 16.30 -3.57 -42.72
N ASN A 49 15.60 -4.07 -43.75
CA ASN A 49 14.70 -3.26 -44.51
C ASN A 49 13.55 -2.67 -43.67
N PHE A 50 13.00 -3.46 -42.75
CA PHE A 50 12.01 -2.98 -41.81
C PHE A 50 12.59 -1.97 -40.83
N LEU A 51 13.85 -2.16 -40.39
CA LEU A 51 14.54 -1.21 -39.52
C LEU A 51 14.65 0.18 -40.14
N TYR A 52 15.00 0.25 -41.44
CA TYR A 52 15.15 1.51 -42.15
C TYR A 52 13.83 2.07 -42.75
N SER A 53 12.74 1.29 -42.73
CA SER A 53 11.44 1.78 -43.14
C SER A 53 10.85 2.71 -42.06
N GLN A 54 9.83 3.50 -42.45
CA GLN A 54 9.02 4.27 -41.48
C GLN A 54 7.78 3.49 -41.01
N GLU A 55 7.64 2.25 -41.42
CA GLU A 55 6.48 1.43 -41.10
C GLU A 55 6.53 0.96 -39.64
N SER A 56 5.38 0.99 -38.97
CA SER A 56 5.24 0.47 -37.61
C SER A 56 4.90 -1.02 -37.58
N VAL A 57 4.37 -1.54 -38.71
CA VAL A 57 3.92 -2.93 -38.90
C VAL A 57 4.25 -3.38 -40.32
N SER A 58 4.71 -4.62 -40.47
CA SER A 58 4.86 -5.29 -41.73
C SER A 58 4.24 -6.68 -41.71
N GLU A 59 3.42 -7.01 -42.69
CA GLU A 59 2.76 -8.30 -42.79
C GLU A 59 3.27 -9.04 -44.03
N CYS A 60 3.53 -10.32 -43.92
CA CYS A 60 3.92 -11.17 -45.02
C CYS A 60 3.42 -12.60 -44.86
N LYS A 61 3.40 -13.35 -45.95
CA LYS A 61 3.04 -14.77 -45.94
C LYS A 61 4.24 -15.62 -46.35
N LYS A 62 4.56 -16.64 -45.57
CA LYS A 62 5.69 -17.55 -45.80
C LYS A 62 5.21 -19.00 -45.80
N GLY A 63 4.94 -19.51 -47.01
CA GLY A 63 4.32 -20.81 -47.16
C GLY A 63 2.88 -20.83 -46.65
N THR A 64 2.62 -21.65 -45.66
CA THR A 64 1.29 -21.77 -45.01
C THR A 64 1.12 -20.85 -43.80
N LEU A 65 2.18 -20.14 -43.41
CA LEU A 65 2.17 -19.29 -42.20
C LEU A 65 2.01 -17.82 -42.57
N ASN A 66 1.19 -17.14 -41.85
CA ASN A 66 1.14 -15.69 -41.83
C ASN A 66 2.19 -15.17 -40.81
N CYS A 67 2.85 -14.08 -41.15
CA CYS A 67 3.90 -13.48 -40.33
C CYS A 67 3.65 -11.98 -40.21
N VAL A 68 3.80 -11.47 -39.01
CA VAL A 68 3.67 -10.03 -38.68
C VAL A 68 4.93 -9.60 -37.96
N LEU A 69 5.47 -8.46 -38.34
CA LEU A 69 6.58 -7.79 -37.67
C LEU A 69 6.09 -6.44 -37.16
N VAL A 70 6.30 -6.14 -35.89
CA VAL A 70 5.81 -4.91 -35.20
C VAL A 70 6.96 -4.19 -34.52
N ARG A 71 7.00 -2.88 -34.67
CA ARG A 71 7.96 -2.01 -34.02
C ARG A 71 7.46 -1.61 -32.64
N ILE A 72 8.34 -1.71 -31.66
CA ILE A 72 8.12 -1.34 -30.24
C ILE A 72 8.85 -0.02 -30.00
N TYR A 73 8.16 0.90 -29.36
CA TYR A 73 8.68 2.23 -29.06
C TYR A 73 8.88 2.41 -27.55
N GLU A 74 9.96 3.10 -27.21
CA GLU A 74 10.27 3.61 -25.87
C GLU A 74 10.55 5.10 -26.06
N ASP A 75 9.74 5.98 -25.44
CA ASP A 75 9.80 7.43 -25.60
C ASP A 75 9.87 7.91 -27.06
N ASN A 76 9.02 7.34 -27.94
CA ASN A 76 9.00 7.58 -29.38
C ASN A 76 10.26 7.16 -30.16
N ILE A 77 11.18 6.45 -29.53
CA ILE A 77 12.36 5.87 -30.16
C ILE A 77 12.15 4.37 -30.33
N THR A 78 12.55 3.79 -31.45
CA THR A 78 12.49 2.35 -31.66
C THR A 78 13.42 1.63 -30.67
N SER A 79 12.82 0.83 -29.78
CA SER A 79 13.55 0.05 -28.77
C SER A 79 13.87 -1.36 -29.27
N CYS A 80 12.89 -2.02 -29.88
CA CYS A 80 13.00 -3.38 -30.39
C CYS A 80 11.90 -3.70 -31.41
N PHE A 81 11.92 -4.93 -31.94
CA PHE A 81 10.87 -5.45 -32.82
C PHE A 81 10.35 -6.78 -32.29
N ILE A 82 9.05 -7.06 -32.50
CA ILE A 82 8.46 -8.37 -32.27
C ILE A 82 8.04 -8.96 -33.61
N SER A 83 8.40 -10.22 -33.84
CA SER A 83 7.80 -11.00 -34.93
C SER A 83 6.88 -12.08 -34.39
N ILE A 84 5.77 -12.30 -35.06
CA ILE A 84 4.83 -13.38 -34.80
C ILE A 84 4.62 -14.16 -36.10
N ALA A 85 4.69 -15.48 -36.00
CA ALA A 85 4.33 -16.39 -37.10
C ALA A 85 3.32 -17.42 -36.61
N GLY A 86 2.29 -17.68 -37.42
CA GLY A 86 1.21 -18.64 -37.08
C GLY A 86 0.34 -18.97 -38.27
N VAL A 87 -0.58 -19.90 -38.08
CA VAL A 87 -1.48 -20.38 -39.14
C VAL A 87 -2.69 -19.46 -39.31
N ASP A 88 -3.00 -18.65 -38.31
CA ASP A 88 -4.16 -17.75 -38.30
C ASP A 88 -4.09 -16.71 -39.40
N ASN A 89 -5.23 -16.43 -40.04
CA ASN A 89 -5.30 -15.49 -41.13
C ASN A 89 -5.22 -14.02 -40.69
N ASN A 90 -5.36 -13.74 -39.40
CA ASN A 90 -5.31 -12.38 -38.85
C ASN A 90 -4.47 -12.34 -37.56
N LEU A 91 -3.16 -12.19 -37.73
CA LEU A 91 -2.21 -12.07 -36.60
C LEU A 91 -2.06 -10.63 -36.07
N LEU A 92 -2.54 -9.64 -36.82
CA LEU A 92 -2.33 -8.22 -36.47
C LEU A 92 -2.91 -7.82 -35.10
N PRO A 93 -4.13 -8.25 -34.69
CA PRO A 93 -4.63 -7.95 -33.37
C PRO A 93 -3.76 -8.54 -32.26
N ILE A 94 -3.24 -9.77 -32.46
CA ILE A 94 -2.36 -10.43 -31.50
C ILE A 94 -1.03 -9.68 -31.41
N ALA A 95 -0.45 -9.34 -32.55
CA ALA A 95 0.78 -8.55 -32.62
C ALA A 95 0.64 -7.19 -31.96
N THR A 96 -0.52 -6.53 -32.16
CA THR A 96 -0.82 -5.24 -31.51
C THR A 96 -0.96 -5.38 -30.00
N ALA A 97 -1.63 -6.42 -29.53
CA ALA A 97 -1.77 -6.69 -28.09
C ALA A 97 -0.40 -6.97 -27.42
N LEU A 98 0.45 -7.77 -28.08
CA LEU A 98 1.81 -8.04 -27.60
C LEU A 98 2.68 -6.78 -27.62
N LYS A 99 2.58 -5.95 -28.66
CA LYS A 99 3.23 -4.64 -28.70
C LYS A 99 2.85 -3.81 -27.49
N MET A 100 1.55 -3.57 -27.26
CA MET A 100 1.06 -2.76 -26.14
C MET A 100 1.51 -3.32 -24.79
N SER A 101 1.44 -4.63 -24.62
CA SER A 101 1.87 -5.31 -23.40
C SER A 101 3.36 -5.11 -23.13
N LEU A 102 4.21 -5.23 -24.15
CA LEU A 102 5.66 -5.02 -23.98
C LEU A 102 6.00 -3.55 -23.76
N GLU A 103 5.35 -2.62 -24.46
CA GLU A 103 5.54 -1.18 -24.25
C GLU A 103 5.16 -0.76 -22.81
N ILE A 104 4.05 -1.27 -22.28
CA ILE A 104 3.65 -1.06 -20.88
C ILE A 104 4.70 -1.63 -19.93
N ARG A 105 5.21 -2.84 -20.19
CA ARG A 105 6.25 -3.46 -19.34
C ARG A 105 7.53 -2.66 -19.36
N LEU A 106 8.01 -2.21 -20.53
CA LEU A 106 9.21 -1.39 -20.64
C LEU A 106 9.05 -0.06 -19.91
N LYS A 107 7.90 0.60 -20.04
CA LYS A 107 7.61 1.83 -19.33
C LYS A 107 7.56 1.62 -17.81
N TYR A 108 6.98 0.52 -17.34
CA TYR A 108 6.97 0.17 -15.92
C TYR A 108 8.39 -0.04 -15.39
N ASP A 109 9.23 -0.79 -16.12
CA ASP A 109 10.61 -1.06 -15.72
C ASP A 109 11.49 0.21 -15.76
N GLN A 110 11.22 1.13 -16.72
CA GLN A 110 11.87 2.44 -16.76
C GLN A 110 11.51 3.27 -15.53
N ILE A 111 10.22 3.39 -15.19
CA ILE A 111 9.77 4.10 -13.98
C ILE A 111 10.41 3.48 -12.72
N GLN A 112 10.46 2.16 -12.63
CA GLN A 112 11.11 1.47 -11.50
C GLN A 112 12.63 1.71 -11.43
N SER A 113 13.32 1.81 -12.58
CA SER A 113 14.75 2.12 -12.61
C SER A 113 15.04 3.59 -12.27
N GLU A 114 14.24 4.51 -12.79
CA GLU A 114 14.33 5.95 -12.45
C GLU A 114 14.04 6.19 -10.96
N GLU A 115 13.02 5.51 -10.39
CA GLU A 115 12.78 5.53 -8.95
C GLU A 115 13.95 4.99 -8.13
N LYS A 116 14.66 3.98 -8.63
CA LYS A 116 15.84 3.43 -7.94
C LYS A 116 17.06 4.37 -8.02
N GLU A 117 17.28 5.02 -9.13
CA GLU A 117 18.41 5.95 -9.32
C GLU A 117 18.24 7.27 -8.58
N THR A 118 16.98 7.72 -8.35
CA THR A 118 16.70 8.98 -7.67
C THR A 118 16.50 8.84 -6.16
N LEU A 119 16.33 7.62 -5.62
CA LEU A 119 16.14 7.41 -4.19
C LEU A 119 17.42 7.73 -3.42
N THR A 120 17.31 8.57 -2.40
CA THR A 120 18.40 8.80 -1.44
C THR A 120 18.72 7.51 -0.67
N ILE A 121 19.91 7.42 -0.08
CA ILE A 121 20.30 6.27 0.74
C ILE A 121 19.29 6.02 1.86
N ASN A 122 18.77 7.09 2.48
CA ASN A 122 17.76 6.99 3.52
C ASN A 122 16.43 6.41 3.02
N GLU A 123 16.00 6.79 1.81
CA GLU A 123 14.79 6.23 1.19
C GLU A 123 14.96 4.75 0.85
N GLN A 124 16.15 4.36 0.35
CA GLN A 124 16.48 2.96 0.11
C GLN A 124 16.47 2.17 1.43
N LEU A 125 17.05 2.72 2.50
CA LEU A 125 17.06 2.12 3.82
C LEU A 125 15.64 1.92 4.37
N ILE A 126 14.79 2.96 4.32
CA ILE A 126 13.39 2.86 4.75
C ILE A 126 12.64 1.81 3.93
N LYS A 127 12.81 1.81 2.60
CA LYS A 127 12.18 0.83 1.70
C LYS A 127 12.58 -0.60 2.05
N GLU A 128 13.85 -0.84 2.35
CA GLU A 128 14.34 -2.16 2.75
C GLU A 128 13.79 -2.57 4.12
N LEU A 129 13.77 -1.66 5.11
CA LEU A 129 13.26 -1.91 6.47
C LEU A 129 11.77 -2.28 6.51
N VAL A 130 10.97 -1.83 5.54
CA VAL A 130 9.52 -2.12 5.48
C VAL A 130 9.17 -3.22 4.48
N SER A 131 10.14 -3.75 3.73
CA SER A 131 9.93 -4.76 2.70
C SER A 131 9.43 -6.09 3.25
N ASP A 132 8.82 -6.92 2.39
CA ASP A 132 8.37 -8.27 2.77
C ASP A 132 9.54 -9.25 2.89
N SER A 133 10.61 -9.03 2.13
CA SER A 133 11.85 -9.80 2.15
C SER A 133 13.00 -8.93 2.64
N ILE A 134 13.18 -8.85 3.94
CA ILE A 134 14.26 -8.07 4.57
C ILE A 134 15.61 -8.72 4.27
N GLN A 135 16.52 -7.98 3.62
CA GLN A 135 17.90 -8.38 3.42
C GLN A 135 18.79 -7.68 4.46
N VAL A 136 19.13 -8.41 5.53
CA VAL A 136 19.87 -7.86 6.67
C VAL A 136 21.22 -7.26 6.26
N SER A 137 21.97 -7.95 5.36
CA SER A 137 23.25 -7.45 4.84
C SER A 137 23.13 -6.10 4.14
N LYS A 138 22.06 -5.93 3.36
CA LYS A 138 21.80 -4.67 2.66
C LYS A 138 21.39 -3.54 3.61
N ILE A 139 20.66 -3.85 4.68
CA ILE A 139 20.34 -2.86 5.72
C ILE A 139 21.63 -2.36 6.38
N PHE A 140 22.55 -3.26 6.74
CA PHE A 140 23.84 -2.88 7.32
C PHE A 140 24.65 -1.99 6.37
N GLU A 141 24.77 -2.37 5.10
CA GLU A 141 25.45 -1.59 4.08
C GLU A 141 24.85 -0.16 3.95
N LEU A 142 23.52 -0.05 3.87
CA LEU A 142 22.84 1.24 3.77
C LEU A 142 23.01 2.09 5.05
N CYS A 143 23.04 1.46 6.23
CA CYS A 143 23.31 2.15 7.49
C CYS A 143 24.74 2.69 7.56
N GLU A 144 25.73 1.91 7.12
CA GLU A 144 27.11 2.38 7.01
C GLU A 144 27.24 3.56 6.04
N GLN A 145 26.63 3.46 4.85
CA GLN A 145 26.64 4.54 3.85
C GLN A 145 25.97 5.81 4.33
N SER A 146 24.89 5.71 5.11
CA SER A 146 24.16 6.85 5.68
C SER A 146 24.68 7.31 7.04
N ASN A 147 25.66 6.60 7.59
CA ASN A 147 26.25 6.87 8.91
C ASN A 147 25.23 6.83 10.07
N HIS A 148 24.25 5.90 10.00
CA HIS A 148 23.26 5.68 11.04
C HIS A 148 23.54 4.40 11.83
N SER A 149 23.36 4.46 13.17
CA SER A 149 23.47 3.27 14.01
C SER A 149 22.19 2.43 13.96
N MET A 150 22.36 1.09 13.89
CA MET A 150 21.24 0.14 13.93
C MET A 150 20.69 -0.10 15.36
N GLU A 151 21.46 0.25 16.38
CA GLU A 151 21.14 -0.05 17.79
C GLU A 151 20.30 1.03 18.48
N ILE A 152 19.99 2.10 17.77
CA ILE A 152 19.25 3.24 18.31
C ILE A 152 17.75 2.94 18.30
N GLU A 153 17.12 3.15 19.45
CA GLU A 153 15.66 3.12 19.56
C GLU A 153 15.03 4.25 18.73
N ARG A 154 14.17 3.89 17.78
CA ARG A 154 13.51 4.86 16.92
C ARG A 154 11.99 4.72 16.97
N LYS A 155 11.31 5.85 16.81
CA LYS A 155 9.87 5.90 16.67
C LYS A 155 9.51 6.33 15.24
N MET A 156 8.74 5.50 14.56
CA MET A 156 8.28 5.84 13.21
C MET A 156 7.17 6.88 13.27
N ILE A 157 7.33 7.91 12.47
CA ILE A 157 6.31 8.92 12.18
C ILE A 157 6.05 8.90 10.68
N MET A 158 4.80 8.74 10.31
CA MET A 158 4.34 8.83 8.93
C MET A 158 3.65 10.16 8.71
N LEU A 159 4.26 11.02 7.90
CA LEU A 159 3.71 12.32 7.53
C LEU A 159 2.97 12.19 6.18
N ILE A 160 1.71 12.55 6.18
CA ILE A 160 0.83 12.47 5.01
C ILE A 160 0.42 13.91 4.68
N PRO A 161 1.08 14.56 3.72
CA PRO A 161 0.73 15.93 3.34
C PRO A 161 -0.63 15.99 2.63
N ASP A 162 -1.34 17.09 2.82
CA ASP A 162 -2.60 17.36 2.13
C ASP A 162 -2.39 17.62 0.63
N ASP A 163 -1.22 18.16 0.26
CA ASP A 163 -0.81 18.41 -1.11
C ASP A 163 0.44 17.60 -1.47
N LEU A 164 0.32 16.75 -2.47
CA LEU A 164 1.40 15.88 -2.94
C LEU A 164 2.60 16.65 -3.49
N SER A 165 2.39 17.85 -4.05
CA SER A 165 3.47 18.71 -4.54
C SER A 165 4.41 19.19 -3.41
N SER A 166 3.96 19.15 -2.16
CA SER A 166 4.76 19.54 -1.00
C SER A 166 5.72 18.44 -0.51
N ILE A 167 5.58 17.19 -0.98
CA ILE A 167 6.41 16.07 -0.50
C ILE A 167 7.89 16.29 -0.84
N ASP A 168 8.19 16.68 -2.06
CA ASP A 168 9.57 16.86 -2.52
C ASP A 168 10.21 18.06 -1.81
N ALA A 169 9.44 19.11 -1.56
CA ALA A 169 9.90 20.24 -0.77
C ALA A 169 10.20 19.82 0.68
N LEU A 170 9.34 19.01 1.29
CA LEU A 170 9.56 18.48 2.64
C LEU A 170 10.75 17.53 2.71
N ALA A 171 10.91 16.63 1.75
CA ALA A 171 12.04 15.68 1.70
C ALA A 171 13.40 16.38 1.58
N ASN A 172 13.43 17.54 0.91
CA ASN A 172 14.65 18.35 0.74
C ASN A 172 14.91 19.31 1.91
N MET A 173 13.98 19.46 2.85
CA MET A 173 14.16 20.30 4.02
C MET A 173 14.96 19.56 5.11
N ASN A 174 15.67 20.35 5.93
CA ASN A 174 16.31 19.80 7.12
C ASN A 174 15.25 19.50 8.18
N LEU A 175 14.83 18.24 8.24
CA LEU A 175 13.84 17.75 9.21
C LEU A 175 14.49 17.26 10.52
N TYR A 176 15.80 17.40 10.65
CA TYR A 176 16.53 17.06 11.88
C TYR A 176 16.25 18.11 12.95
N TYR A 177 15.79 17.65 14.08
CA TYR A 177 15.48 18.52 15.24
C TYR A 177 16.66 18.60 16.20
N ASP A 178 17.05 17.46 16.76
CA ASP A 178 18.05 17.38 17.84
C ASP A 178 19.00 16.18 17.69
N SER A 179 18.80 15.36 16.67
CA SER A 179 19.64 14.19 16.43
C SER A 179 19.96 14.02 14.94
N LYS A 180 21.23 13.70 14.66
CA LYS A 180 21.70 13.26 13.34
C LYS A 180 21.35 11.81 13.04
N GLU A 181 20.88 11.08 14.03
CA GLU A 181 20.46 9.67 13.90
C GLU A 181 19.01 9.52 13.43
N ASP A 182 18.30 10.63 13.23
CA ASP A 182 16.99 10.61 12.58
C ASP A 182 17.14 10.16 11.13
N ILE A 183 16.33 9.20 10.69
CA ILE A 183 16.30 8.75 9.31
C ILE A 183 15.04 9.30 8.67
N VAL A 184 15.20 10.11 7.63
CA VAL A 184 14.09 10.74 6.92
C VAL A 184 14.15 10.36 5.46
N GLY A 185 13.03 9.90 4.91
CA GLY A 185 12.94 9.58 3.50
C GLY A 185 11.52 9.41 3.01
N ARG A 186 11.35 9.52 1.71
CA ARG A 186 10.07 9.37 1.02
C ARG A 186 9.74 7.89 0.82
N LEU A 187 8.48 7.53 1.01
CA LEU A 187 7.94 6.22 0.65
C LEU A 187 6.58 6.40 -0.04
N GLY A 188 6.56 6.37 -1.35
CA GLY A 188 5.37 6.69 -2.15
C GLY A 188 4.89 8.13 -1.91
N GLN A 189 3.63 8.29 -1.51
CA GLN A 189 3.00 9.59 -1.26
C GLN A 189 3.09 10.05 0.20
N GLN A 190 4.07 9.59 0.94
CA GLN A 190 4.24 9.91 2.35
C GLN A 190 5.70 10.05 2.70
N LEU A 191 6.00 10.86 3.71
CA LEU A 191 7.32 10.97 4.28
C LEU A 191 7.40 10.14 5.56
N ILE A 192 8.41 9.32 5.67
CA ILE A 192 8.68 8.50 6.85
C ILE A 192 9.84 9.12 7.61
N VAL A 193 9.64 9.33 8.89
CA VAL A 193 10.68 9.74 9.83
C VAL A 193 10.86 8.62 10.85
N LEU A 194 12.06 8.07 10.96
CA LEU A 194 12.46 7.22 12.05
C LEU A 194 13.19 8.10 13.07
N LYS A 195 12.43 8.65 14.01
CA LYS A 195 12.91 9.60 15.01
C LYS A 195 13.70 8.90 16.11
N ASP A 196 14.93 9.36 16.33
CA ASP A 196 15.76 8.91 17.46
C ASP A 196 15.09 9.25 18.78
N MET A 197 14.91 8.23 19.64
CA MET A 197 14.28 8.35 20.94
C MET A 197 15.26 8.36 22.10
N THR A 198 16.56 8.24 21.85
CA THR A 198 17.60 8.24 22.90
C THR A 198 17.69 9.57 23.66
N ARG A 199 17.24 10.64 23.00
CA ARG A 199 17.21 12.00 23.56
C ARG A 199 15.87 12.39 24.17
N ALA A 200 14.89 11.51 24.16
CA ALA A 200 13.60 11.77 24.77
C ALA A 200 13.72 11.84 26.30
N THR A 201 13.42 13.00 26.86
CA THR A 201 13.34 13.21 28.30
C THR A 201 11.88 13.29 28.72
N GLY A 202 11.46 12.47 29.68
CA GLY A 202 10.09 12.42 30.18
C GLY A 202 9.16 11.59 29.28
N SER A 203 7.99 12.12 28.92
CA SER A 203 7.01 11.42 28.10
C SER A 203 7.42 11.39 26.62
N GLU A 204 7.56 10.19 26.03
CA GLU A 204 7.78 10.03 24.58
C GLU A 204 6.73 10.76 23.74
N LYS A 205 5.48 10.76 24.21
CA LYS A 205 4.36 11.43 23.51
C LYS A 205 4.57 12.94 23.46
N ASP A 206 5.06 13.54 24.53
CA ASP A 206 5.31 14.98 24.56
C ASP A 206 6.56 15.35 23.77
N TYR A 207 7.61 14.53 23.81
CA TYR A 207 8.79 14.71 22.97
C TYR A 207 8.42 14.71 21.48
N ILE A 208 7.60 13.76 21.05
CA ILE A 208 7.12 13.71 19.64
C ILE A 208 6.23 14.90 19.31
N LYS A 209 5.38 15.39 20.20
CA LYS A 209 4.59 16.60 19.95
C LYS A 209 5.48 17.81 19.72
N VAL A 210 6.51 18.00 20.54
CA VAL A 210 7.49 19.09 20.37
C VAL A 210 8.18 18.99 18.99
N TYR A 211 8.56 17.79 18.57
CA TYR A 211 9.12 17.55 17.24
C TYR A 211 8.13 17.91 16.12
N LEU A 212 6.87 17.50 16.24
CA LEU A 212 5.83 17.84 15.25
C LEU A 212 5.55 19.35 15.20
N ASP A 213 5.53 20.02 16.33
CA ASP A 213 5.42 21.48 16.40
C ASP A 213 6.61 22.20 15.71
N PHE A 214 7.82 21.65 15.90
CA PHE A 214 9.00 22.11 15.17
C PHE A 214 8.83 21.95 13.65
N LEU A 215 8.39 20.76 13.19
CA LEU A 215 8.15 20.52 11.75
C LEU A 215 7.13 21.52 11.18
N ILE A 216 5.99 21.68 11.81
CA ILE A 216 4.93 22.60 11.35
C ILE A 216 5.44 24.03 11.24
N LYS A 217 6.22 24.50 12.22
CA LYS A 217 6.76 25.86 12.23
C LYS A 217 7.82 26.11 11.17
N ASN A 218 8.68 25.12 10.91
CA ASN A 218 9.84 25.31 10.03
C ASN A 218 9.59 24.89 8.58
N THR A 219 8.60 24.02 8.32
CA THR A 219 8.36 23.48 6.97
C THR A 219 7.02 23.90 6.37
N SER A 220 6.17 24.62 7.14
CA SER A 220 4.78 24.90 6.76
C SER A 220 3.97 23.63 6.43
N PHE A 221 4.37 22.49 6.98
CA PHE A 221 3.70 21.22 6.79
C PHE A 221 2.22 21.32 7.13
N ARG A 222 1.37 20.90 6.18
CA ARG A 222 -0.06 20.71 6.36
C ARG A 222 -0.39 19.28 6.00
N GLY A 223 -1.10 18.60 6.88
CA GLY A 223 -1.44 17.21 6.68
C GLY A 223 -1.57 16.44 7.99
N LYS A 224 -1.50 15.12 7.90
CA LYS A 224 -1.64 14.22 9.05
C LYS A 224 -0.31 13.63 9.45
N ALA A 225 -0.08 13.54 10.76
CA ALA A 225 1.04 12.84 11.35
C ALA A 225 0.54 11.60 12.10
N LEU A 226 0.98 10.42 11.69
CA LEU A 226 0.70 9.16 12.38
C LEU A 226 1.96 8.70 13.09
N VAL A 227 1.86 8.33 14.35
CA VAL A 227 2.99 8.00 15.21
C VAL A 227 2.87 6.57 15.71
N ALA A 228 3.86 5.73 15.40
CA ALA A 228 3.92 4.34 15.85
C ALA A 228 4.41 4.23 17.32
N TYR A 229 4.47 3.00 17.81
CA TYR A 229 5.22 2.69 19.04
C TYR A 229 6.74 2.77 18.78
N THR A 230 7.53 2.79 19.84
CA THR A 230 9.01 2.83 19.74
C THR A 230 9.54 1.47 19.31
N SER A 231 10.34 1.45 18.26
CA SER A 231 11.03 0.27 17.77
C SER A 231 12.45 0.23 18.31
N LYS A 232 12.80 -0.84 19.02
CA LYS A 232 14.13 -1.05 19.59
C LYS A 232 15.11 -1.70 18.63
N THR A 233 14.57 -2.35 17.61
CA THR A 233 15.33 -3.14 16.64
C THR A 233 14.76 -2.95 15.24
N TYR A 234 15.58 -3.11 14.23
CA TYR A 234 15.20 -2.91 12.82
C TYR A 234 14.08 -3.85 12.36
N ASP A 235 13.99 -5.08 12.89
CA ASP A 235 12.94 -6.06 12.55
C ASP A 235 11.53 -5.59 12.97
N LYS A 236 11.42 -4.65 13.91
CA LYS A 236 10.16 -4.08 14.35
C LYS A 236 9.68 -2.90 13.50
N VAL A 237 10.56 -2.33 12.67
CA VAL A 237 10.23 -1.17 11.83
C VAL A 237 9.13 -1.53 10.81
N LYS A 238 9.19 -2.71 10.22
CA LYS A 238 8.14 -3.21 9.32
C LYS A 238 6.77 -3.27 10.00
N PHE A 239 6.69 -3.82 11.20
CA PHE A 239 5.42 -3.88 11.94
C PHE A 239 4.93 -2.47 12.32
N ALA A 240 5.83 -1.55 12.68
CA ALA A 240 5.48 -0.15 12.91
C ALA A 240 4.84 0.48 11.64
N TYR A 241 5.42 0.24 10.47
CA TYR A 241 4.87 0.70 9.21
C TYR A 241 3.48 0.09 8.89
N GLN A 242 3.32 -1.21 9.08
CA GLN A 242 2.04 -1.90 8.90
C GLN A 242 0.96 -1.35 9.84
N SER A 243 1.31 -1.10 11.11
CA SER A 243 0.40 -0.52 12.09
C SER A 243 -0.05 0.90 11.72
N LEU A 244 0.87 1.74 11.20
CA LEU A 244 0.53 3.07 10.72
C LEU A 244 -0.27 3.05 9.40
N THR A 245 -0.01 2.09 8.52
CA THR A 245 -0.81 1.89 7.31
C THR A 245 -2.25 1.51 7.65
N TRP A 246 -2.44 0.64 8.63
CA TRP A 246 -3.76 0.33 9.16
C TRP A 246 -4.40 1.57 9.81
N LEU A 247 -3.67 2.29 10.66
CA LEU A 247 -4.17 3.49 11.34
C LEU A 247 -4.59 4.58 10.34
N LYS A 248 -3.83 4.75 9.25
CA LYS A 248 -4.17 5.66 8.14
C LYS A 248 -5.54 5.33 7.57
N LYS A 249 -5.79 4.05 7.25
CA LYS A 249 -7.06 3.58 6.71
C LYS A 249 -8.20 3.73 7.72
N TYR A 250 -7.96 3.39 8.99
CA TYR A 250 -8.95 3.52 10.05
C TYR A 250 -9.33 4.99 10.29
N ALA A 251 -8.34 5.87 10.38
CA ALA A 251 -8.54 7.29 10.64
C ALA A 251 -9.26 8.02 9.50
N SER A 252 -9.05 7.63 8.24
CA SER A 252 -9.75 8.24 7.10
C SER A 252 -11.27 8.10 7.19
N THR A 253 -11.74 7.03 7.81
CA THR A 253 -13.18 6.73 7.95
C THR A 253 -13.74 7.22 9.29
N HIS A 254 -12.98 7.04 10.39
CA HIS A 254 -13.51 7.21 11.76
C HIS A 254 -13.07 8.53 12.42
N ASN A 255 -11.98 9.12 11.96
CA ASN A 255 -11.44 10.36 12.53
C ASN A 255 -10.77 11.24 11.46
N PRO A 256 -11.52 11.67 10.43
CA PRO A 256 -10.95 12.37 9.27
C PRO A 256 -10.33 13.72 9.62
N SER A 257 -10.80 14.39 10.68
CA SER A 257 -10.33 15.71 11.10
C SER A 257 -9.10 15.70 12.01
N ALA A 258 -8.68 14.54 12.52
CA ALA A 258 -7.52 14.46 13.40
C ALA A 258 -6.23 14.69 12.61
N LEU A 259 -5.40 15.64 13.07
CA LEU A 259 -4.12 15.98 12.45
C LEU A 259 -2.98 15.09 12.97
N THR A 260 -3.03 14.69 14.24
CA THR A 260 -2.02 13.82 14.85
C THR A 260 -2.68 12.64 15.53
N LEU A 261 -2.26 11.41 15.20
CA LEU A 261 -2.75 10.19 15.80
C LEU A 261 -1.58 9.32 16.28
N PHE A 262 -1.67 8.87 17.53
CA PHE A 262 -0.71 7.93 18.12
C PHE A 262 -1.30 6.52 18.08
N PHE A 263 -0.60 5.58 17.49
CA PHE A 263 -1.07 4.19 17.37
C PHE A 263 -1.43 3.56 18.73
N ASN A 264 -0.69 3.92 19.78
CA ASN A 264 -0.96 3.43 21.13
C ASN A 264 -2.37 3.77 21.64
N ASP A 265 -2.97 4.85 21.14
CA ASP A 265 -4.35 5.24 21.50
C ASP A 265 -5.39 4.36 20.79
N TYR A 266 -4.98 3.53 19.81
CA TYR A 266 -5.84 2.71 18.95
C TYR A 266 -5.50 1.21 19.00
N ILE A 267 -4.59 0.80 19.89
CA ILE A 267 -4.10 -0.58 19.93
C ILE A 267 -5.21 -1.59 20.22
N ASP A 268 -6.19 -1.22 21.03
CA ASP A 268 -7.33 -2.07 21.34
C ASP A 268 -8.21 -2.34 20.11
N ILE A 269 -8.50 -1.31 19.32
CA ILE A 269 -9.25 -1.44 18.06
C ILE A 269 -8.42 -2.19 17.01
N TYR A 270 -7.10 -1.96 16.95
CA TYR A 270 -6.21 -2.72 16.08
C TYR A 270 -6.26 -4.23 16.39
N CYS A 271 -6.17 -4.58 17.68
CA CYS A 271 -6.28 -5.98 18.12
C CYS A 271 -7.65 -6.59 17.80
N ILE A 272 -8.73 -5.82 17.99
CA ILE A 272 -10.08 -6.27 17.63
C ILE A 272 -10.21 -6.48 16.10
N ALA A 273 -9.64 -5.56 15.32
CA ALA A 273 -9.67 -5.66 13.86
C ALA A 273 -8.85 -6.84 13.29
N ALA A 274 -7.93 -7.37 14.07
CA ALA A 274 -7.16 -8.56 13.72
C ALA A 274 -7.93 -9.88 13.95
N ILE A 275 -9.08 -9.83 14.64
CA ILE A 275 -9.91 -11.04 14.87
C ILE A 275 -10.64 -11.39 13.57
N PRO A 276 -10.49 -12.61 13.03
CA PRO A 276 -11.21 -13.05 11.85
C PRO A 276 -12.73 -12.92 12.02
N PHE A 277 -13.42 -12.53 10.95
CA PHE A 277 -14.86 -12.23 11.02
C PHE A 277 -15.70 -13.47 11.38
N ASP A 278 -15.32 -14.65 10.91
CA ASP A 278 -15.97 -15.93 11.23
C ASP A 278 -15.90 -16.27 12.73
N ILE A 279 -14.81 -15.93 13.40
CA ILE A 279 -14.68 -16.07 14.86
C ILE A 279 -15.67 -15.11 15.55
N LEU A 280 -15.75 -13.85 15.13
CA LEU A 280 -16.70 -12.89 15.67
C LEU A 280 -18.15 -13.31 15.40
N GLN A 281 -18.44 -13.85 14.22
CA GLN A 281 -19.76 -14.34 13.86
C GLN A 281 -20.19 -15.52 14.75
N ASN A 282 -19.29 -16.48 14.96
CA ASN A 282 -19.56 -17.62 15.84
C ASN A 282 -19.77 -17.17 17.30
N LEU A 283 -18.92 -16.25 17.79
CA LEU A 283 -19.01 -15.72 19.15
C LEU A 283 -20.33 -14.99 19.41
N PHE A 284 -20.82 -14.24 18.41
CA PHE A 284 -22.01 -13.41 18.54
C PHE A 284 -23.26 -13.96 17.85
N SER A 285 -23.24 -15.23 17.41
CA SER A 285 -24.36 -15.91 16.73
C SER A 285 -25.69 -15.85 17.48
N SER A 286 -25.62 -15.92 18.83
CA SER A 286 -26.80 -15.83 19.70
C SER A 286 -27.32 -14.41 19.93
N TYR A 287 -26.55 -13.39 19.55
CA TYR A 287 -26.88 -11.98 19.76
C TYR A 287 -27.25 -11.31 18.44
N THR A 288 -28.50 -11.48 18.02
CA THR A 288 -28.99 -10.90 16.79
C THR A 288 -29.75 -9.61 17.04
N PHE A 289 -29.51 -8.62 16.19
CA PHE A 289 -30.30 -7.40 16.06
C PHE A 289 -30.85 -7.30 14.64
N ASP A 290 -32.05 -6.74 14.52
CA ASP A 290 -32.49 -6.18 13.25
C ASP A 290 -31.60 -4.99 12.86
N LYS A 291 -31.68 -4.58 11.58
CA LYS A 291 -30.78 -3.57 11.01
C LYS A 291 -30.88 -2.20 11.69
N GLU A 292 -32.08 -1.83 12.13
CA GLU A 292 -32.32 -0.51 12.77
C GLU A 292 -31.78 -0.51 14.21
N THR A 293 -32.11 -1.54 14.98
CA THR A 293 -31.59 -1.72 16.34
C THR A 293 -30.04 -1.80 16.34
N ALA A 294 -29.46 -2.51 15.36
CA ALA A 294 -28.01 -2.57 15.24
C ALA A 294 -27.38 -1.18 14.96
N LYS A 295 -27.99 -0.36 14.10
CA LYS A 295 -27.55 1.02 13.87
C LYS A 295 -27.66 1.88 15.13
N GLU A 296 -28.79 1.80 15.84
CA GLU A 296 -28.97 2.53 17.10
C GLU A 296 -27.91 2.13 18.14
N PHE A 297 -27.63 0.82 18.24
CA PHE A 297 -26.58 0.28 19.12
C PHE A 297 -25.22 0.85 18.75
N ILE A 298 -24.82 0.80 17.47
CA ILE A 298 -23.54 1.30 16.98
C ILE A 298 -23.38 2.79 17.32
N VAL A 299 -24.35 3.61 16.96
CA VAL A 299 -24.30 5.06 17.21
C VAL A 299 -24.20 5.37 18.70
N THR A 300 -24.96 4.65 19.52
CA THR A 300 -24.96 4.84 20.98
C THR A 300 -23.63 4.44 21.60
N THR A 301 -23.09 3.27 21.21
CA THR A 301 -21.83 2.76 21.78
C THR A 301 -20.62 3.51 21.27
N ASP A 302 -20.62 4.00 20.03
CA ASP A 302 -19.56 4.87 19.50
C ASP A 302 -19.44 6.16 20.31
N ALA A 303 -20.57 6.82 20.59
CA ALA A 303 -20.56 8.02 21.43
C ALA A 303 -20.07 7.75 22.86
N LEU A 304 -20.45 6.60 23.44
CA LEU A 304 -19.95 6.18 24.74
C LEU A 304 -18.45 5.95 24.74
N ILE A 305 -17.92 5.22 23.77
CA ILE A 305 -16.50 4.92 23.61
C ILE A 305 -15.70 6.22 23.46
N ARG A 306 -16.11 7.11 22.54
CA ARG A 306 -15.44 8.41 22.32
C ARG A 306 -15.42 9.31 23.55
N ASN A 307 -16.47 9.24 24.36
CA ASN A 307 -16.59 10.05 25.57
C ASN A 307 -16.17 9.32 26.86
N ASN A 308 -15.37 8.23 26.76
CA ASN A 308 -14.93 7.43 27.90
C ASN A 308 -16.08 7.00 28.83
N TYR A 309 -17.21 6.62 28.21
CA TYR A 309 -18.45 6.21 28.89
C TYR A 309 -19.07 7.28 29.81
N ASN A 310 -18.76 8.55 29.55
CA ASN A 310 -19.42 9.65 30.23
C ASN A 310 -20.80 9.92 29.62
N ILE A 311 -21.85 9.61 30.37
CA ILE A 311 -23.24 9.69 29.91
C ILE A 311 -23.63 11.11 29.48
N VAL A 312 -23.21 12.14 30.25
CA VAL A 312 -23.57 13.53 29.95
C VAL A 312 -22.94 14.01 28.64
N ARG A 313 -21.66 13.69 28.42
CA ARG A 313 -20.96 14.05 27.18
C ARG A 313 -21.52 13.28 25.99
N SER A 314 -21.77 11.97 26.16
CA SER A 314 -22.33 11.12 25.11
C SER A 314 -23.75 11.54 24.72
N SER A 315 -24.61 11.91 25.68
CA SER A 315 -25.96 12.38 25.35
C SER A 315 -25.96 13.70 24.58
N LYS A 316 -25.03 14.63 24.93
CA LYS A 316 -24.84 15.89 24.19
C LYS A 316 -24.37 15.63 22.77
N GLU A 317 -23.39 14.74 22.56
CA GLU A 317 -22.89 14.37 21.24
C GLU A 317 -23.97 13.74 20.36
N LEU A 318 -24.85 12.92 20.96
CA LEU A 318 -25.97 12.27 20.27
C LEU A 318 -27.19 13.18 20.08
N PHE A 319 -27.15 14.39 20.61
CA PHE A 319 -28.32 15.33 20.61
C PHE A 319 -29.57 14.70 21.22
N VAL A 320 -29.43 13.88 22.26
CA VAL A 320 -30.52 13.24 22.98
C VAL A 320 -30.55 13.66 24.46
N HIS A 321 -31.71 13.57 25.07
CA HIS A 321 -31.82 13.78 26.52
C HIS A 321 -31.07 12.65 27.28
N LYS A 322 -30.47 12.96 28.43
CA LYS A 322 -29.77 11.99 29.28
C LYS A 322 -30.60 10.73 29.56
N ASN A 323 -31.90 10.92 29.83
CA ASN A 323 -32.82 9.80 30.12
C ASN A 323 -32.99 8.86 28.90
N THR A 324 -32.98 9.40 27.66
CA THR A 324 -33.05 8.60 26.45
C THR A 324 -31.81 7.74 26.32
N LEU A 325 -30.62 8.28 26.58
CA LEU A 325 -29.38 7.51 26.57
C LEU A 325 -29.39 6.44 27.67
N MET A 326 -29.85 6.77 28.88
CA MET A 326 -30.02 5.81 29.97
C MET A 326 -30.98 4.67 29.62
N TYR A 327 -32.08 4.98 28.93
CA TYR A 327 -33.01 3.95 28.45
C TYR A 327 -32.35 3.00 27.44
N ARG A 328 -31.55 3.53 26.49
CA ARG A 328 -30.80 2.70 25.54
C ARG A 328 -29.80 1.80 26.26
N LEU A 329 -29.09 2.34 27.27
CA LEU A 329 -28.15 1.58 28.08
C LEU A 329 -28.84 0.49 28.90
N THR A 330 -30.03 0.74 29.43
CA THR A 330 -30.83 -0.27 30.13
C THR A 330 -31.23 -1.41 29.20
N LYS A 331 -31.59 -1.11 27.94
CA LYS A 331 -31.84 -2.16 26.92
C LYS A 331 -30.59 -3.02 26.66
N ILE A 332 -29.43 -2.39 26.52
CA ILE A 332 -28.14 -3.07 26.34
C ILE A 332 -27.86 -3.96 27.56
N LYS A 333 -27.99 -3.41 28.76
CA LYS A 333 -27.77 -4.12 30.01
C LYS A 333 -28.67 -5.36 30.10
N ASN A 334 -29.95 -5.20 29.85
CA ASN A 334 -30.91 -6.32 29.96
C ASN A 334 -30.70 -7.39 28.88
N LYS A 335 -30.21 -7.02 27.68
CA LYS A 335 -30.00 -7.98 26.61
C LYS A 335 -28.73 -8.80 26.79
N PHE A 336 -27.65 -8.18 27.28
CA PHE A 336 -26.32 -8.80 27.34
C PHE A 336 -25.84 -9.11 28.76
N ASP A 337 -26.61 -8.70 29.77
CA ASP A 337 -26.23 -8.76 31.19
C ASP A 337 -24.89 -8.05 31.47
N ILE A 338 -24.74 -6.83 30.93
CA ILE A 338 -23.49 -6.04 31.02
C ILE A 338 -23.82 -4.61 31.46
N ASP A 339 -22.86 -3.97 32.16
CA ASP A 339 -22.94 -2.58 32.58
C ASP A 339 -21.68 -1.79 32.19
N PRO A 340 -21.52 -1.37 30.93
CA PRO A 340 -20.30 -0.76 30.43
C PRO A 340 -19.98 0.61 31.05
N VAL A 341 -20.96 1.25 31.69
CA VAL A 341 -20.73 2.51 32.40
C VAL A 341 -19.93 2.27 33.70
N ASN A 342 -20.31 1.25 34.46
CA ASN A 342 -19.73 0.96 35.76
C ASN A 342 -18.67 -0.15 35.74
N SER A 343 -18.68 -1.04 34.75
CA SER A 343 -17.75 -2.17 34.61
C SER A 343 -16.75 -1.96 33.48
N LYS A 344 -15.46 -2.03 33.80
CA LYS A 344 -14.38 -1.95 32.79
C LYS A 344 -14.34 -3.19 31.86
N SER A 345 -14.61 -4.38 32.41
CA SER A 345 -14.64 -5.64 31.64
C SER A 345 -15.72 -5.60 30.57
N ASP A 346 -16.89 -5.04 30.89
CA ASP A 346 -18.02 -4.99 29.98
C ASP A 346 -17.79 -4.00 28.82
N ARG A 347 -16.89 -3.04 29.01
CA ARG A 347 -16.45 -2.13 27.92
C ARG A 347 -15.74 -2.87 26.80
N SER A 348 -14.98 -3.93 27.12
CA SER A 348 -14.33 -4.75 26.11
C SER A 348 -15.36 -5.49 25.25
N PHE A 349 -16.38 -6.09 25.88
CA PHE A 349 -17.49 -6.71 25.18
C PHE A 349 -18.15 -5.72 24.20
N ILE A 350 -18.51 -4.52 24.69
CA ILE A 350 -19.15 -3.48 23.88
C ILE A 350 -18.28 -3.09 22.66
N LYS A 351 -16.97 -2.91 22.84
CA LYS A 351 -16.06 -2.56 21.74
C LYS A 351 -16.01 -3.65 20.68
N ILE A 352 -15.88 -4.92 21.09
CA ILE A 352 -15.80 -6.06 20.17
C ILE A 352 -17.12 -6.25 19.43
N TYR A 353 -18.25 -6.20 20.15
CA TYR A 353 -19.56 -6.37 19.55
C TYR A 353 -19.96 -5.20 18.62
N ASN A 354 -19.62 -3.97 18.97
CA ASN A 354 -19.78 -2.80 18.09
C ASN A 354 -18.98 -2.98 16.79
N TYR A 355 -17.73 -3.41 16.89
CA TYR A 355 -16.89 -3.70 15.71
C TYR A 355 -17.52 -4.78 14.83
N TYR A 356 -17.96 -5.88 15.42
CA TYR A 356 -18.65 -6.97 14.71
C TYR A 356 -19.88 -6.48 13.95
N LEU A 357 -20.76 -5.69 14.61
CA LEU A 357 -21.96 -5.15 13.97
C LEU A 357 -21.64 -4.23 12.80
N LYS A 358 -20.60 -3.40 12.91
CA LYS A 358 -20.14 -2.54 11.81
C LYS A 358 -19.72 -3.38 10.60
N GLN A 359 -18.89 -4.40 10.80
CA GLN A 359 -18.44 -5.28 9.73
C GLN A 359 -19.62 -6.01 9.07
N ARG A 360 -20.60 -6.47 9.86
CA ARG A 360 -21.81 -7.12 9.38
C ARG A 360 -22.69 -6.20 8.53
N ILE A 361 -22.86 -4.94 8.93
CA ILE A 361 -23.67 -3.95 8.18
C ILE A 361 -22.97 -3.51 6.91
N GLU A 362 -21.65 -3.37 6.91
CA GLU A 362 -20.83 -3.00 5.75
C GLU A 362 -20.71 -4.10 4.69
N GLY A 363 -21.33 -5.26 4.91
CA GLY A 363 -21.37 -6.37 3.94
C GLY A 363 -20.07 -7.18 3.83
N LYS A 364 -19.12 -7.02 4.76
CA LYS A 364 -17.92 -7.87 4.79
C LYS A 364 -18.19 -9.32 5.25
N GLY A 365 -19.41 -9.63 5.64
CA GLY A 365 -19.90 -10.96 6.00
C GLY A 365 -20.79 -11.62 4.94
N GLY A 366 -20.86 -11.10 3.73
CA GLY A 366 -21.77 -11.56 2.70
C GLY A 366 -21.12 -12.47 1.68
N SER A 367 -21.01 -13.79 2.01
CA SER A 367 -21.07 -14.84 1.00
C SER A 367 -21.50 -16.20 1.61
N THR A 368 -22.56 -16.23 2.42
CA THR A 368 -23.25 -17.52 2.73
C THR A 368 -24.60 -17.27 3.40
N ASP A 369 -25.56 -16.57 2.79
CA ASP A 369 -26.97 -16.67 3.19
C ASP A 369 -27.91 -16.22 2.04
N GLU A 370 -27.71 -16.80 0.86
CA GLU A 370 -28.75 -16.95 -0.15
C GLU A 370 -28.86 -18.44 -0.51
N ARG A 371 -29.28 -19.24 0.44
CA ARG A 371 -29.93 -20.57 0.22
C ARG A 371 -30.66 -20.95 1.50
N ASN A 372 -31.90 -20.47 1.64
CA ASN A 372 -33.10 -21.25 2.01
C ASN A 372 -34.31 -20.32 2.07
#